data_a372d4761384d57649f95efb905f3012
#
_entry.id   a372d4761384d57649f95efb905f3012
#
_cell.length_a   1.000
_cell.length_b   1.000
_cell.length_c   1.000
_cell.angle_alpha   90.00
_cell.angle_beta   90.00
_cell.angle_gamma   90.00
#
_symmetry.space_group_name_H-M   'P 1'
#
loop_
_entity.id
_entity.type
_entity.pdbx_description
1 polymer ?
#
loop_
_entity_poly.entity_id
_entity_poly.type
_entity_poly.pdbx_seq_one_letter_code
_entity_poly.pdbx_strand_id
1 'polypeptide(L)'
;MAPDNRIVVVPGSYDPVTLGHLDVITRAAKMYDEVIVAVVNHPLRKAKTLFAVEERCRFVEEATAHLENVRAQPFSNLIVDFARETGAMAIVKGLRAISDFEYEFEMNQLNRMQAPEIESIYLMSGPKYSFLRSSGVKELATFGGDIDDLVPPGVAKRLKEELQR
;
A
#
# COMPACT_ATOMS: atom_id res chain seq x y z
N MET A 1 -19.25 26.89 -0.63
CA MET A 1 -18.27 26.15 0.19
C MET A 1 -17.24 25.56 -0.75
N ALA A 2 -15.97 25.77 -0.49
CA ALA A 2 -14.96 24.97 -1.16
C ALA A 2 -15.28 23.49 -0.88
N PRO A 3 -15.19 22.58 -1.85
CA PRO A 3 -15.35 21.18 -1.56
C PRO A 3 -14.33 20.80 -0.47
N ASP A 4 -14.81 20.11 0.56
CA ASP A 4 -13.91 19.55 1.56
C ASP A 4 -12.85 18.72 0.83
N ASN A 5 -11.59 18.93 1.18
CA ASN A 5 -10.47 18.22 0.57
C ASN A 5 -10.71 16.71 0.68
N ARG A 6 -10.81 16.01 -0.45
CA ARG A 6 -11.10 14.57 -0.48
C ARG A 6 -9.83 13.78 -0.24
N ILE A 7 -9.57 13.53 1.04
CA ILE A 7 -8.40 12.78 1.50
C ILE A 7 -8.75 11.31 1.59
N VAL A 8 -7.87 10.44 1.11
CA VAL A 8 -7.98 8.98 1.29
C VAL A 8 -6.69 8.39 1.82
N VAL A 9 -6.81 7.27 2.53
CA VAL A 9 -5.66 6.46 2.96
C VAL A 9 -5.58 5.18 2.12
N VAL A 10 -4.37 4.79 1.74
CA VAL A 10 -4.09 3.55 1.01
C VAL A 10 -3.16 2.71 1.88
N PRO A 11 -3.72 1.82 2.73
CA PRO A 11 -2.93 1.08 3.71
C PRO A 11 -2.25 -0.14 3.12
N GLY A 12 -1.10 -0.48 3.69
CA GLY A 12 -0.38 -1.70 3.37
C GLY A 12 0.90 -1.84 4.18
N SER A 13 1.52 -3.02 4.09
CA SER A 13 2.85 -3.22 4.67
C SER A 13 3.98 -2.70 3.77
N TYR A 14 3.78 -2.71 2.45
CA TYR A 14 4.75 -2.22 1.47
C TYR A 14 6.18 -2.72 1.70
N ASP A 15 6.32 -4.03 1.81
CA ASP A 15 7.56 -4.69 2.19
C ASP A 15 8.07 -5.70 1.13
N PRO A 16 8.55 -5.19 0.02
CA PRO A 16 8.58 -3.81 -0.43
C PRO A 16 7.34 -3.35 -1.20
N VAL A 17 7.28 -2.06 -1.54
CA VAL A 17 6.35 -1.55 -2.54
C VAL A 17 6.63 -2.18 -3.90
N THR A 18 5.56 -2.52 -4.64
CA THR A 18 5.65 -3.12 -5.98
C THR A 18 4.95 -2.25 -7.02
N LEU A 19 5.15 -2.53 -8.30
CA LEU A 19 4.44 -1.83 -9.37
C LEU A 19 2.91 -2.03 -9.28
N GLY A 20 2.46 -3.15 -8.69
CA GLY A 20 1.04 -3.37 -8.41
C GLY A 20 0.48 -2.40 -7.37
N HIS A 21 1.24 -2.12 -6.31
CA HIS A 21 0.87 -1.09 -5.33
C HIS A 21 0.84 0.30 -5.98
N LEU A 22 1.83 0.62 -6.80
CA LEU A 22 1.92 1.91 -7.48
C LEU A 22 0.77 2.14 -8.46
N ASP A 23 0.27 1.09 -9.12
CA ASP A 23 -0.92 1.18 -9.97
C ASP A 23 -2.14 1.68 -9.17
N VAL A 24 -2.40 1.08 -8.02
CA VAL A 24 -3.50 1.49 -7.14
C VAL A 24 -3.31 2.92 -6.62
N ILE A 25 -2.11 3.24 -6.13
CA ILE A 25 -1.79 4.57 -5.60
C ILE A 25 -1.95 5.64 -6.69
N THR A 26 -1.42 5.41 -7.89
CA THR A 26 -1.51 6.34 -9.01
C THR A 26 -2.96 6.57 -9.44
N ARG A 27 -3.77 5.51 -9.45
CA ARG A 27 -5.19 5.63 -9.79
C ARG A 27 -5.97 6.36 -8.72
N ALA A 28 -5.69 6.12 -7.45
CA ALA A 28 -6.26 6.88 -6.34
C ALA A 28 -5.89 8.37 -6.44
N ALA A 29 -4.62 8.68 -6.75
CA ALA A 29 -4.14 10.06 -6.91
C ALA A 29 -4.87 10.85 -8.00
N LYS A 30 -5.41 10.17 -9.02
CA LYS A 30 -6.23 10.81 -10.07
C LYS A 30 -7.67 11.10 -9.64
N MET A 31 -8.15 10.45 -8.60
CA MET A 31 -9.55 10.53 -8.17
C MET A 31 -9.75 11.41 -6.94
N TYR A 32 -8.70 11.61 -6.15
CA TYR A 32 -8.76 12.29 -4.86
C TYR A 32 -7.76 13.46 -4.79
N ASP A 33 -8.05 14.40 -3.91
CA ASP A 33 -7.25 15.62 -3.78
C ASP A 33 -5.96 15.36 -3.01
N GLU A 34 -5.99 14.40 -2.06
CA GLU A 34 -4.81 13.92 -1.33
C GLU A 34 -4.88 12.41 -1.08
N VAL A 35 -3.76 11.74 -1.28
CA VAL A 35 -3.59 10.31 -1.02
C VAL A 35 -2.48 10.10 0.01
N ILE A 36 -2.84 9.50 1.13
CA ILE A 36 -1.88 9.13 2.18
C ILE A 36 -1.63 7.63 2.08
N VAL A 37 -0.45 7.26 1.63
CA VAL A 37 -0.01 5.86 1.65
C VAL A 37 0.35 5.50 3.09
N ALA A 38 -0.54 4.76 3.74
CA ALA A 38 -0.43 4.41 5.15
C ALA A 38 0.40 3.12 5.31
N VAL A 39 1.64 3.27 5.74
CA VAL A 39 2.58 2.15 5.90
C VAL A 39 2.48 1.60 7.31
N VAL A 40 1.96 0.37 7.45
CA VAL A 40 1.82 -0.24 8.77
C VAL A 40 3.18 -0.55 9.39
N ASN A 41 3.40 -0.07 10.62
CA ASN A 41 4.68 -0.23 11.31
C ASN A 41 4.95 -1.71 11.64
N HIS A 42 4.00 -2.37 12.30
CA HIS A 42 4.10 -3.78 12.69
C HIS A 42 2.92 -4.59 12.12
N PRO A 43 3.05 -5.16 10.90
CA PRO A 43 1.97 -5.95 10.32
C PRO A 43 1.71 -7.22 11.14
N LEU A 44 0.51 -7.37 11.68
CA LEU A 44 0.15 -8.53 12.54
C LEU A 44 0.23 -9.88 11.82
N ARG A 45 0.05 -9.88 10.49
CA ARG A 45 0.10 -11.09 9.67
C ARG A 45 1.52 -11.52 9.25
N LYS A 46 2.52 -10.72 9.57
CA LYS A 46 3.92 -10.99 9.25
C LYS A 46 4.73 -11.02 10.53
N ALA A 47 5.45 -12.11 10.75
CA ALA A 47 6.32 -12.24 11.91
C ALA A 47 7.42 -11.16 11.93
N LYS A 48 7.92 -10.77 10.76
CA LYS A 48 8.92 -9.71 10.59
C LYS A 48 8.86 -9.16 9.16
N THR A 49 9.02 -7.85 9.04
CA THR A 49 9.25 -7.20 7.75
C THR A 49 10.73 -7.27 7.36
N LEU A 50 11.03 -7.30 6.07
CA LEU A 50 12.39 -7.27 5.57
C LEU A 50 13.03 -5.89 5.81
N PHE A 51 12.24 -4.83 5.57
CA PHE A 51 12.69 -3.45 5.71
C PHE A 51 12.01 -2.75 6.89
N ALA A 52 12.76 -1.87 7.56
CA ALA A 52 12.21 -0.99 8.58
C ALA A 52 11.13 -0.07 8.00
N VAL A 53 10.21 0.41 8.84
CA VAL A 53 9.08 1.23 8.37
C VAL A 53 9.54 2.52 7.69
N GLU A 54 10.61 3.13 8.17
CA GLU A 54 11.19 4.35 7.60
C GLU A 54 11.71 4.10 6.17
N GLU A 55 12.34 2.95 5.94
CA GLU A 55 12.83 2.55 4.63
C GLU A 55 11.68 2.25 3.67
N ARG A 56 10.62 1.60 4.16
CA ARG A 56 9.42 1.31 3.37
C ARG A 56 8.67 2.59 2.97
N CYS A 57 8.56 3.56 3.87
CA CYS A 57 8.02 4.88 3.56
C CYS A 57 8.85 5.59 2.49
N ARG A 58 10.18 5.61 2.64
CA ARG A 58 11.09 6.23 1.67
C ARG A 58 10.95 5.61 0.27
N PHE A 59 10.82 4.28 0.16
CA PHE A 59 10.58 3.62 -1.12
C PHE A 59 9.29 4.09 -1.80
N VAL A 60 8.23 4.26 -1.03
CA VAL A 60 6.96 4.80 -1.54
C VAL A 60 7.13 6.25 -1.99
N GLU A 61 7.76 7.09 -1.17
CA GLU A 61 7.99 8.51 -1.49
C GLU A 61 8.81 8.67 -2.76
N GLU A 62 9.91 7.93 -2.90
CA GLU A 62 10.75 7.96 -4.09
C GLU A 62 9.98 7.51 -5.35
N ALA A 63 9.20 6.43 -5.22
CA ALA A 63 8.41 5.88 -6.33
C ALA A 63 7.23 6.77 -6.74
N THR A 64 6.73 7.61 -5.84
CA THR A 64 5.59 8.51 -6.06
C THR A 64 5.98 9.98 -6.16
N ALA A 65 7.28 10.30 -6.23
CA ALA A 65 7.78 11.67 -6.25
C ALA A 65 7.23 12.55 -7.41
N HIS A 66 6.74 11.91 -8.47
CA HIS A 66 6.07 12.57 -9.60
C HIS A 66 4.57 12.86 -9.35
N LEU A 67 4.01 12.44 -8.23
CA LEU A 67 2.62 12.65 -7.82
C LEU A 67 2.58 13.68 -6.68
N GLU A 68 2.19 14.92 -6.98
CA GLU A 68 2.25 16.04 -6.03
C GLU A 68 1.28 15.87 -4.84
N ASN A 69 0.22 15.09 -5.02
CA ASN A 69 -0.82 14.85 -4.03
C ASN A 69 -0.70 13.52 -3.27
N VAL A 70 0.46 12.88 -3.32
CA VAL A 70 0.74 11.61 -2.62
C VAL A 70 1.84 11.80 -1.60
N ARG A 71 1.62 11.28 -0.39
CA ARG A 71 2.66 11.19 0.65
C ARG A 71 2.59 9.86 1.38
N ALA A 72 3.70 9.39 1.92
CA ALA A 72 3.74 8.21 2.78
C ALA A 72 3.74 8.62 4.25
N GLN A 73 3.07 7.83 5.08
CA GLN A 73 3.07 8.03 6.53
C GLN A 73 2.98 6.68 7.25
N PRO A 74 3.84 6.42 8.25
CA PRO A 74 3.73 5.22 9.06
C PRO A 74 2.55 5.32 10.04
N PHE A 75 1.95 4.17 10.38
CA PHE A 75 0.91 4.09 11.41
C PHE A 75 1.03 2.80 12.22
N SER A 76 0.52 2.82 13.46
CA SER A 76 0.60 1.71 14.41
C SER A 76 -0.71 1.43 15.16
N ASN A 77 -1.78 2.14 14.83
CA ASN A 77 -3.11 1.99 15.41
C ASN A 77 -4.09 1.32 14.42
N LEU A 78 -5.38 1.33 14.74
CA LEU A 78 -6.40 0.89 13.78
C LEU A 78 -6.41 1.80 12.55
N ILE A 79 -6.56 1.21 11.37
CA ILE A 79 -6.59 2.00 10.13
C ILE A 79 -7.72 3.02 10.11
N VAL A 80 -8.84 2.73 10.72
CA VAL A 80 -9.97 3.67 10.82
C VAL A 80 -9.67 4.84 11.76
N ASP A 81 -8.91 4.62 12.84
CA ASP A 81 -8.46 5.70 13.72
C ASP A 81 -7.43 6.57 13.02
N PHE A 82 -6.49 5.96 12.31
CA PHE A 82 -5.54 6.69 11.46
C PHE A 82 -6.25 7.50 10.37
N ALA A 83 -7.31 6.97 9.75
CA ALA A 83 -8.11 7.69 8.79
C ALA A 83 -8.79 8.93 9.43
N ARG A 84 -9.34 8.79 10.64
CA ARG A 84 -9.91 9.93 11.39
C ARG A 84 -8.85 10.99 11.72
N GLU A 85 -7.70 10.57 12.23
CA GLU A 85 -6.59 11.47 12.60
C GLU A 85 -6.09 12.29 11.41
N THR A 86 -6.11 11.71 10.22
CA THR A 86 -5.66 12.36 8.98
C THR A 86 -6.77 13.09 8.23
N GLY A 87 -8.00 13.00 8.70
CA GLY A 87 -9.17 13.58 8.02
C GLY A 87 -9.57 12.85 6.74
N ALA A 88 -9.12 11.60 6.57
CA ALA A 88 -9.46 10.81 5.40
C ALA A 88 -10.93 10.38 5.45
N MET A 89 -11.61 10.49 4.31
CA MET A 89 -13.00 10.09 4.15
C MET A 89 -13.18 8.62 3.81
N ALA A 90 -12.13 7.98 3.28
CA ALA A 90 -12.20 6.59 2.85
C ALA A 90 -10.83 5.88 2.91
N ILE A 91 -10.91 4.56 2.97
CA ILE A 91 -9.78 3.65 2.83
C ILE A 91 -9.85 3.05 1.43
N VAL A 92 -8.79 3.22 0.63
CA VAL A 92 -8.69 2.67 -0.73
C VAL A 92 -7.76 1.47 -0.72
N LYS A 93 -8.20 0.37 -1.30
CA LYS A 93 -7.43 -0.89 -1.37
C LYS A 93 -7.47 -1.48 -2.78
N GLY A 94 -6.38 -2.11 -3.17
CA GLY A 94 -6.34 -2.93 -4.38
C GLY A 94 -6.98 -4.31 -4.14
N LEU A 95 -7.64 -4.85 -5.15
CA LEU A 95 -8.23 -6.18 -5.13
C LEU A 95 -7.73 -6.98 -6.34
N ARG A 96 -7.11 -8.14 -6.11
CA ARG A 96 -6.45 -8.95 -7.14
C ARG A 96 -7.16 -10.27 -7.42
N ALA A 97 -7.53 -11.00 -6.38
CA ALA A 97 -8.06 -12.35 -6.46
C ALA A 97 -9.22 -12.57 -5.48
N ILE A 98 -9.97 -13.64 -5.70
CA ILE A 98 -11.10 -14.03 -4.81
C ILE A 98 -10.64 -14.20 -3.35
N SER A 99 -9.45 -14.76 -3.14
CA SER A 99 -8.88 -14.91 -1.79
C SER A 99 -8.61 -13.57 -1.09
N ASP A 100 -8.28 -12.52 -1.85
CA ASP A 100 -8.16 -11.17 -1.32
C ASP A 100 -9.55 -10.63 -0.93
N PHE A 101 -10.58 -10.94 -1.74
CA PHE A 101 -11.95 -10.47 -1.50
C PHE A 101 -12.50 -10.97 -0.16
N GLU A 102 -12.36 -12.24 0.15
CA GLU A 102 -12.88 -12.82 1.40
C GLU A 102 -12.29 -12.13 2.63
N TYR A 103 -10.97 -11.93 2.64
CA TYR A 103 -10.30 -11.22 3.72
C TYR A 103 -10.72 -9.76 3.80
N GLU A 104 -10.76 -9.07 2.68
CA GLU A 104 -11.13 -7.65 2.62
C GLU A 104 -12.60 -7.45 3.00
N PHE A 105 -13.48 -8.37 2.63
CA PHE A 105 -14.88 -8.36 3.04
C PHE A 105 -15.03 -8.42 4.57
N GLU A 106 -14.34 -9.37 5.22
CA GLU A 106 -14.35 -9.50 6.68
C GLU A 106 -13.81 -8.22 7.35
N MET A 107 -12.65 -7.74 6.91
CA MET A 107 -12.03 -6.54 7.47
C MET A 107 -12.89 -5.29 7.25
N ASN A 108 -13.57 -5.19 6.12
CA ASN A 108 -14.50 -4.09 5.87
C ASN A 108 -15.65 -4.08 6.88
N GLN A 109 -16.24 -5.24 7.18
CA GLN A 109 -17.31 -5.32 8.19
C GLN A 109 -16.81 -4.92 9.56
N LEU A 110 -15.63 -5.39 9.97
CA LEU A 110 -15.02 -5.03 11.25
C LEU A 110 -14.69 -3.53 11.33
N ASN A 111 -14.16 -2.96 10.27
CA ASN A 111 -13.87 -1.52 10.19
C ASN A 111 -15.16 -0.68 10.29
N ARG A 112 -16.24 -1.09 9.62
CA ARG A 112 -17.55 -0.40 9.69
C ARG A 112 -18.16 -0.44 11.10
N MET A 113 -17.92 -1.50 11.86
CA MET A 113 -18.35 -1.57 13.27
C MET A 113 -17.62 -0.53 14.13
N GLN A 114 -16.36 -0.22 13.82
CA GLN A 114 -15.55 0.74 14.57
C GLN A 114 -15.75 2.18 14.08
N ALA A 115 -15.97 2.36 12.79
CA ALA A 115 -16.06 3.68 12.15
C ALA A 115 -17.03 3.63 10.96
N PRO A 116 -18.35 3.69 11.21
CA PRO A 116 -19.37 3.63 10.15
C PRO A 116 -19.29 4.79 9.15
N GLU A 117 -18.65 5.89 9.53
CA GLU A 117 -18.43 7.07 8.69
C GLU A 117 -17.26 6.94 7.71
N ILE A 118 -16.35 5.96 7.90
CA ILE A 118 -15.20 5.72 7.01
C ILE A 118 -15.54 4.62 6.03
N GLU A 119 -15.62 4.96 4.75
CA GLU A 119 -15.94 4.00 3.70
C GLU A 119 -14.69 3.26 3.19
N SER A 120 -14.84 2.03 2.71
CA SER A 120 -13.78 1.28 2.04
C SER A 120 -14.08 1.19 0.54
N ILE A 121 -13.10 1.52 -0.27
CA ILE A 121 -13.18 1.54 -1.73
C ILE A 121 -12.16 0.56 -2.29
N TYR A 122 -12.60 -0.30 -3.21
CA TYR A 122 -11.76 -1.33 -3.78
C TYR A 122 -11.52 -1.07 -5.27
N LEU A 123 -10.25 -0.99 -5.64
CA LEU A 123 -9.82 -0.86 -7.02
C LEU A 123 -9.34 -2.22 -7.53
N MET A 124 -9.97 -2.72 -8.57
CA MET A 124 -9.52 -3.95 -9.22
C MET A 124 -8.13 -3.74 -9.82
N SER A 125 -7.20 -4.64 -9.51
CA SER A 125 -5.86 -4.64 -10.10
C SER A 125 -5.93 -4.88 -11.60
N GLY A 126 -5.11 -4.15 -12.34
CA GLY A 126 -4.95 -4.40 -13.78
C GLY A 126 -4.39 -5.80 -14.05
N PRO A 127 -4.70 -6.42 -15.21
CA PRO A 127 -4.23 -7.78 -15.56
C PRO A 127 -2.71 -7.94 -15.44
N LYS A 128 -1.97 -6.89 -15.77
CA LYS A 128 -0.49 -6.88 -15.71
C LYS A 128 0.06 -7.13 -14.30
N TYR A 129 -0.67 -6.73 -13.24
CA TYR A 129 -0.20 -6.80 -11.86
C TYR A 129 -1.04 -7.71 -10.96
N SER A 130 -2.02 -8.43 -11.52
CA SER A 130 -2.95 -9.25 -10.74
C SER A 130 -2.29 -10.40 -9.97
N PHE A 131 -1.13 -10.86 -10.43
CA PHE A 131 -0.33 -11.92 -9.79
C PHE A 131 0.74 -11.38 -8.83
N LEU A 132 1.00 -10.07 -8.83
CA LEU A 132 2.15 -9.47 -8.19
C LEU A 132 1.96 -9.31 -6.68
N ARG A 133 2.84 -9.95 -5.90
CA ARG A 133 2.88 -9.87 -4.43
C ARG A 133 4.30 -9.59 -3.96
N SER A 134 4.44 -8.81 -2.89
CA SER A 134 5.76 -8.54 -2.28
C SER A 134 6.48 -9.81 -1.84
N SER A 135 5.74 -10.82 -1.34
CA SER A 135 6.31 -12.12 -0.96
C SER A 135 6.94 -12.84 -2.15
N GLY A 136 6.25 -12.86 -3.31
CA GLY A 136 6.76 -13.45 -4.54
C GLY A 136 7.99 -12.73 -5.08
N VAL A 137 8.00 -11.40 -5.01
CA VAL A 137 9.18 -10.59 -5.40
C VAL A 137 10.38 -10.90 -4.51
N LYS A 138 10.20 -11.00 -3.20
CA LYS A 138 11.26 -11.38 -2.26
C LYS A 138 11.80 -12.78 -2.54
N GLU A 139 10.92 -13.72 -2.82
CA GLU A 139 11.31 -15.09 -3.19
C GLU A 139 12.16 -15.12 -4.46
N LEU A 140 11.71 -14.46 -5.53
CA LEU A 140 12.49 -14.33 -6.77
C LEU A 140 13.86 -13.69 -6.51
N ALA A 141 13.89 -12.58 -5.78
CA ALA A 141 15.14 -11.87 -5.48
C ALA A 141 16.12 -12.75 -4.68
N THR A 142 15.61 -13.55 -3.73
CA THR A 142 16.42 -14.47 -2.91
C THR A 142 17.16 -15.50 -3.79
N PHE A 143 16.52 -15.98 -4.84
CA PHE A 143 17.08 -16.96 -5.75
C PHE A 143 17.73 -16.36 -7.02
N GLY A 144 17.95 -15.05 -7.03
CA GLY A 144 18.62 -14.36 -8.15
C GLY A 144 17.76 -14.17 -9.40
N GLY A 145 16.43 -14.29 -9.27
CA GLY A 145 15.49 -14.01 -10.35
C GLY A 145 15.42 -12.53 -10.71
N ASP A 146 14.99 -12.24 -11.93
CA ASP A 146 14.80 -10.86 -12.40
C ASP A 146 13.54 -10.26 -11.77
N ILE A 147 13.70 -9.09 -11.16
CA ILE A 147 12.63 -8.33 -10.48
C ILE A 147 12.49 -6.90 -11.01
N ASP A 148 13.24 -6.53 -12.02
CA ASP A 148 13.34 -5.15 -12.49
C ASP A 148 12.01 -4.61 -13.05
N ASP A 149 11.19 -5.48 -13.63
CA ASP A 149 9.83 -5.15 -14.11
C ASP A 149 8.71 -5.31 -13.05
N LEU A 150 9.06 -5.60 -11.81
CA LEU A 150 8.09 -5.89 -10.73
C LEU A 150 8.07 -4.82 -9.63
N VAL A 151 9.16 -4.11 -9.46
CA VAL A 151 9.35 -3.10 -8.42
C VAL A 151 10.06 -1.85 -8.95
N PRO A 152 9.99 -0.72 -8.24
CA PRO A 152 10.78 0.47 -8.59
C PRO A 152 12.29 0.16 -8.59
N PRO A 153 13.09 0.86 -9.44
CA PRO A 153 14.54 0.58 -9.57
C PRO A 153 15.32 0.66 -8.25
N GLY A 154 15.01 1.63 -7.39
CA GLY A 154 15.65 1.76 -6.08
C GLY A 154 15.35 0.58 -5.15
N VAL A 155 14.12 0.06 -5.23
CA VAL A 155 13.69 -1.14 -4.50
C VAL A 155 14.39 -2.39 -5.04
N ALA A 156 14.47 -2.55 -6.36
CA ALA A 156 15.15 -3.67 -6.99
C ALA A 156 16.62 -3.77 -6.54
N LYS A 157 17.33 -2.64 -6.58
CA LYS A 157 18.71 -2.55 -6.10
C LYS A 157 18.82 -2.97 -4.64
N ARG A 158 17.99 -2.42 -3.79
CA ARG A 158 18.03 -2.64 -2.33
C ARG A 158 17.68 -4.07 -1.95
N LEU A 159 16.72 -4.70 -2.66
CA LEU A 159 16.40 -6.13 -2.48
C LEU A 159 17.58 -7.02 -2.82
N LYS A 160 18.25 -6.77 -3.95
CA LYS A 160 19.44 -7.53 -4.36
C LYS A 160 20.56 -7.41 -3.32
N GLU A 161 20.80 -6.21 -2.78
CA GLU A 161 21.78 -5.98 -1.72
C GLU A 161 21.44 -6.72 -0.42
N GLU A 162 20.17 -6.83 -0.05
CA GLU A 162 19.72 -7.42 1.21
C GLU A 162 19.64 -8.96 1.14
N LEU A 163 19.18 -9.52 0.03
CA LEU A 163 18.83 -10.93 -0.08
C LEU A 163 19.89 -11.78 -0.79
N GLN A 164 20.85 -11.18 -1.47
CA GLN A 164 21.92 -11.90 -2.22
C GLN A 164 23.28 -11.82 -1.52
N ARG A 165 23.28 -11.62 -0.20
CA ARG A 165 24.49 -11.63 0.64
C ARG A 165 24.94 -13.05 0.93
#